data_5bb17344d15efb02e807ec5801af5155
#
_entry.id   5bb17344d15efb02e807ec5801af5155
#
_cell.length_a   1.000
_cell.length_b   1.000
_cell.length_c   1.000
_cell.angle_alpha   90.00
_cell.angle_beta   90.00
_cell.angle_gamma   90.00
#
_symmetry.space_group_name_H-M   'P 1'
#
loop_
_entity.id
_entity.type
_entity.pdbx_description
1 polymer ?
#
loop_
_entity_poly.entity_id
_entity_poly.type
_entity_poly.pdbx_seq_one_letter_code
_entity_poly.pdbx_strand_id
1 'polypeptide(L)'
;MKLHHRMLRHFIAASVIVLTSSFLIFELVASDRAMSAYLRYIVQKADSSFLYDKYQNQSIAAHVMRALAAEQSEVSPEQRRAICEAFESANNTHGLNLTAHKYPGLRGTLQTASTDCDTIVEAAALLPAFDQAVEGNRHQDDYGSGLGMAEEKFHYYLDLNDRYVYFYEPVNVEYFAMNNWSFLQSGSIGIDRKDIEKVFTGRTVLSSIYQDQRTKQNVMSLLTPVYVAGQLKGIVLLDINKNNLRNIFYTHDRPLLWRFLNVTLTDTDSGRDIIINQSEDNLFQYVSYVHDLPGGIRVSLSIDILYFITSSWKSVLFWILTALILLNMVRMHFRLYQNVSRENISDAMTGLYNRKILTPELEQRLQKLVQSGSSVMFIAIDMDKLKQINDTLGHQEGDLAITLLAQAIKQSIRKSDYAIRLGGDEFCIILVDSTPQIAAQLPERIEKRLQHIAPQKEIDFSSGIYAMKENDTLHDAYKASDERLYVNKQNKNSRS
;
A
#
# COMPACT_ATOMS: atom_id res chain seq x y z
N MET A 1 0.01 19.21 38.94
CA MET A 1 0.36 19.88 37.67
C MET A 1 1.28 19.05 36.76
N LYS A 2 2.51 18.68 37.19
CA LYS A 2 3.42 17.89 36.33
C LYS A 2 2.84 16.53 35.83
N LEU A 3 2.07 15.82 36.63
CA LEU A 3 1.43 14.54 36.26
C LEU A 3 0.35 14.76 35.19
N HIS A 4 -0.48 15.79 35.37
CA HIS A 4 -1.57 16.13 34.44
C HIS A 4 -1.01 16.55 33.06
N HIS A 5 0.04 17.36 33.01
CA HIS A 5 0.71 17.75 31.76
C HIS A 5 1.40 16.56 31.08
N ARG A 6 1.94 15.62 31.86
CA ARG A 6 2.52 14.40 31.30
C ARG A 6 1.44 13.51 30.67
N MET A 7 0.31 13.35 31.34
CA MET A 7 -0.85 12.61 30.80
C MET A 7 -1.41 13.28 29.54
N LEU A 8 -1.59 14.62 29.57
CA LEU A 8 -2.07 15.36 28.42
C LEU A 8 -1.13 15.22 27.20
N ARG A 9 0.19 15.29 27.41
CA ARG A 9 1.16 15.05 26.34
C ARG A 9 1.05 13.66 25.72
N HIS A 10 0.92 12.61 26.54
CA HIS A 10 0.75 11.25 26.05
C HIS A 10 -0.59 11.09 25.33
N PHE A 11 -1.64 11.71 25.85
CA PHE A 11 -2.96 11.69 25.20
C PHE A 11 -2.93 12.36 23.82
N ILE A 12 -2.35 13.54 23.68
CA ILE A 12 -2.21 14.23 22.40
C ILE A 12 -1.33 13.42 21.43
N ALA A 13 -0.21 12.86 21.90
CA ALA A 13 0.65 12.02 21.06
C ALA A 13 -0.08 10.75 20.58
N ALA A 14 -0.83 10.09 21.45
CA ALA A 14 -1.66 8.94 21.09
C ALA A 14 -2.74 9.34 20.08
N SER A 15 -3.42 10.47 20.27
CA SER A 15 -4.43 10.97 19.33
C SER A 15 -3.85 11.27 17.95
N VAL A 16 -2.64 11.83 17.87
CA VAL A 16 -1.92 12.03 16.60
C VAL A 16 -1.64 10.71 15.90
N ILE A 17 -1.16 9.70 16.64
CA ILE A 17 -0.88 8.37 16.09
C ILE A 17 -2.18 7.72 15.58
N VAL A 18 -3.25 7.76 16.36
CA VAL A 18 -4.55 7.20 15.97
C VAL A 18 -5.08 7.87 14.70
N LEU A 19 -5.06 9.22 14.64
CA LEU A 19 -5.55 9.97 13.48
C LEU A 19 -4.75 9.67 12.21
N THR A 20 -3.42 9.68 12.31
CA THR A 20 -2.55 9.40 11.16
C THR A 20 -2.65 7.95 10.71
N SER A 21 -2.81 7.00 11.66
CA SER A 21 -3.01 5.58 11.34
C SER A 21 -4.37 5.32 10.71
N SER A 22 -5.43 6.03 11.13
CA SER A 22 -6.74 5.93 10.49
C SER A 22 -6.69 6.40 9.03
N PHE A 23 -5.94 7.45 8.73
CA PHE A 23 -5.71 7.90 7.35
C PHE A 23 -4.93 6.85 6.54
N LEU A 24 -3.87 6.27 7.10
CA LEU A 24 -3.13 5.20 6.44
C LEU A 24 -4.03 3.99 6.13
N ILE A 25 -4.83 3.55 7.10
CA ILE A 25 -5.78 2.44 6.91
C ILE A 25 -6.76 2.77 5.77
N PHE A 26 -7.28 4.00 5.74
CA PHE A 26 -8.17 4.44 4.67
C PHE A 26 -7.49 4.33 3.29
N GLU A 27 -6.26 4.80 3.15
CA GLU A 27 -5.47 4.72 1.91
C GLU A 27 -5.20 3.26 1.49
N LEU A 28 -4.86 2.40 2.45
CA LEU A 28 -4.62 0.98 2.20
C LEU A 28 -5.90 0.27 1.73
N VAL A 29 -7.03 0.55 2.35
CA VAL A 29 -8.35 0.01 1.94
C VAL A 29 -8.75 0.54 0.56
N ALA A 30 -8.48 1.82 0.27
CA ALA A 30 -8.74 2.39 -1.05
C ALA A 30 -7.87 1.72 -2.14
N SER A 31 -6.59 1.46 -1.85
CA SER A 31 -5.68 0.73 -2.73
C SER A 31 -6.15 -0.71 -2.98
N ASP A 32 -6.59 -1.43 -1.95
CA ASP A 32 -7.15 -2.78 -2.05
C ASP A 32 -8.39 -2.81 -2.96
N ARG A 33 -9.33 -1.88 -2.75
CA ARG A 33 -10.53 -1.74 -3.60
C ARG A 33 -10.17 -1.43 -5.06
N ALA A 34 -9.17 -0.58 -5.27
CA ALA A 34 -8.69 -0.24 -6.61
C ALA A 34 -8.06 -1.45 -7.32
N MET A 35 -7.31 -2.29 -6.60
CA MET A 35 -6.77 -3.53 -7.14
C MET A 35 -7.87 -4.54 -7.50
N SER A 36 -8.81 -4.76 -6.60
CA SER A 36 -9.95 -5.64 -6.84
C SER A 36 -10.81 -5.17 -8.02
N ALA A 37 -11.01 -3.86 -8.16
CA ALA A 37 -11.70 -3.28 -9.32
C ALA A 37 -10.91 -3.50 -10.62
N TYR A 38 -9.59 -3.42 -10.54
CA TYR A 38 -8.72 -3.62 -11.69
C TYR A 38 -8.69 -5.08 -12.17
N LEU A 39 -8.69 -6.05 -11.25
CA LEU A 39 -8.83 -7.46 -11.63
C LEU A 39 -10.16 -7.72 -12.35
N ARG A 40 -11.25 -7.14 -11.87
CA ARG A 40 -12.55 -7.21 -12.58
C ARG A 40 -12.49 -6.58 -13.97
N TYR A 41 -11.82 -5.44 -14.11
CA TYR A 41 -11.61 -4.79 -15.41
C TYR A 41 -10.84 -5.69 -16.39
N ILE A 42 -9.76 -6.35 -15.95
CA ILE A 42 -8.99 -7.30 -16.78
C ILE A 42 -9.90 -8.42 -17.28
N VAL A 43 -10.73 -9.00 -16.42
CA VAL A 43 -11.65 -10.07 -16.81
C VAL A 43 -12.72 -9.58 -17.77
N GLN A 44 -13.31 -8.41 -17.52
CA GLN A 44 -14.30 -7.83 -18.44
C GLN A 44 -13.70 -7.54 -19.83
N LYS A 45 -12.44 -7.08 -19.86
CA LYS A 45 -11.70 -6.91 -21.12
C LYS A 45 -11.52 -8.27 -21.83
N ALA A 46 -11.17 -9.31 -21.07
CA ALA A 46 -11.03 -10.67 -21.62
C ALA A 46 -12.35 -11.19 -22.16
N ASP A 47 -13.45 -11.06 -21.43
CA ASP A 47 -14.79 -11.41 -21.91
C ASP A 47 -15.14 -10.72 -23.23
N SER A 48 -14.87 -9.42 -23.32
CA SER A 48 -15.10 -8.64 -24.55
C SER A 48 -14.26 -9.15 -25.71
N SER A 49 -12.99 -9.54 -25.45
CA SER A 49 -12.11 -10.10 -26.47
C SER A 49 -12.57 -11.48 -26.93
N PHE A 50 -12.99 -12.37 -26.03
CA PHE A 50 -13.59 -13.65 -26.40
C PHE A 50 -14.88 -13.49 -27.20
N LEU A 51 -15.71 -12.53 -26.84
CA LEU A 51 -16.92 -12.23 -27.59
C LEU A 51 -16.60 -11.75 -29.02
N TYR A 52 -15.58 -10.90 -29.15
CA TYR A 52 -15.10 -10.41 -30.44
C TYR A 52 -14.58 -11.59 -31.30
N ASP A 53 -13.74 -12.46 -30.75
CA ASP A 53 -13.24 -13.66 -31.44
C ASP A 53 -14.38 -14.58 -31.88
N LYS A 54 -15.40 -14.72 -31.06
CA LYS A 54 -16.60 -15.48 -31.41
C LYS A 54 -17.33 -14.88 -32.62
N TYR A 55 -17.51 -13.54 -32.65
CA TYR A 55 -18.17 -12.88 -33.78
C TYR A 55 -17.33 -12.95 -35.05
N GLN A 56 -16.01 -12.84 -34.96
CA GLN A 56 -15.12 -13.03 -36.10
C GLN A 56 -15.23 -14.45 -36.66
N ASN A 57 -15.16 -15.45 -35.80
CA ASN A 57 -15.28 -16.84 -36.22
C ASN A 57 -16.64 -17.13 -36.87
N GLN A 58 -17.72 -16.53 -36.34
CA GLN A 58 -19.06 -16.59 -36.97
C GLN A 58 -19.09 -15.88 -38.32
N SER A 59 -18.41 -14.76 -38.49
CA SER A 59 -18.30 -14.06 -39.78
C SER A 59 -17.61 -14.92 -40.82
N ILE A 60 -16.50 -15.54 -40.44
CA ILE A 60 -15.78 -16.50 -41.31
C ILE A 60 -16.68 -17.66 -41.71
N ALA A 61 -17.34 -18.28 -40.74
CA ALA A 61 -18.27 -19.40 -41.03
C ALA A 61 -19.42 -18.97 -41.96
N ALA A 62 -19.96 -17.75 -41.79
CA ALA A 62 -21.00 -17.22 -42.67
C ALA A 62 -20.50 -16.99 -44.11
N HIS A 63 -19.23 -16.63 -44.31
CA HIS A 63 -18.62 -16.52 -45.64
C HIS A 63 -18.49 -17.92 -46.29
N VAL A 64 -18.01 -18.89 -45.53
CA VAL A 64 -17.92 -20.27 -45.98
C VAL A 64 -19.30 -20.84 -46.35
N MET A 65 -20.32 -20.62 -45.50
CA MET A 65 -21.71 -21.03 -45.77
C MET A 65 -22.23 -20.41 -47.07
N ARG A 66 -21.95 -19.14 -47.32
CA ARG A 66 -22.39 -18.46 -48.57
C ARG A 66 -21.66 -19.03 -49.78
N ALA A 67 -20.36 -19.31 -49.70
CA ALA A 67 -19.58 -19.90 -50.77
C ALA A 67 -20.10 -21.28 -51.10
N LEU A 68 -20.35 -22.11 -50.07
CA LEU A 68 -20.92 -23.44 -50.24
C LEU A 68 -22.38 -23.43 -50.78
N ALA A 69 -23.19 -22.43 -50.41
CA ALA A 69 -24.56 -22.30 -50.90
C ALA A 69 -24.64 -21.74 -52.32
N ALA A 70 -23.65 -20.92 -52.71
CA ALA A 70 -23.53 -20.41 -54.07
C ALA A 70 -23.10 -21.44 -55.10
N GLU A 71 -23.01 -22.65 -54.73
CA GLU A 71 -22.49 -23.88 -55.26
C GLU A 71 -22.88 -24.21 -56.69
N GLN A 72 -22.64 -23.43 -57.64
CA GLN A 72 -22.84 -23.85 -59.01
C GLN A 72 -21.82 -23.25 -59.99
N SER A 73 -20.66 -22.84 -59.48
CA SER A 73 -19.55 -22.71 -60.37
C SER A 73 -18.95 -24.09 -60.65
N GLU A 74 -19.38 -24.70 -61.75
CA GLU A 74 -18.70 -25.88 -62.25
C GLU A 74 -17.20 -25.62 -62.28
N VAL A 75 -16.45 -26.42 -61.53
CA VAL A 75 -14.99 -26.33 -61.52
C VAL A 75 -14.52 -26.58 -62.96
N SER A 76 -13.81 -25.62 -63.52
CA SER A 76 -13.37 -25.71 -64.91
C SER A 76 -12.44 -26.92 -65.06
N PRO A 77 -12.43 -27.55 -66.27
CA PRO A 77 -11.52 -28.66 -66.53
C PRO A 77 -10.04 -28.35 -66.30
N GLU A 78 -9.68 -27.05 -66.47
CA GLU A 78 -8.30 -26.56 -66.22
C GLU A 78 -8.00 -26.50 -64.75
N GLN A 79 -8.93 -25.98 -63.92
CA GLN A 79 -8.81 -25.98 -62.46
C GLN A 79 -8.75 -27.38 -61.90
N ARG A 80 -9.63 -28.29 -62.34
CA ARG A 80 -9.60 -29.70 -61.93
C ARG A 80 -8.25 -30.33 -62.24
N ARG A 81 -7.70 -30.10 -63.44
CA ARG A 81 -6.38 -30.59 -63.81
C ARG A 81 -5.28 -30.04 -62.89
N ALA A 82 -5.27 -28.74 -62.64
CA ALA A 82 -4.28 -28.10 -61.82
C ALA A 82 -4.31 -28.61 -60.37
N ILE A 83 -5.53 -28.82 -59.80
CA ILE A 83 -5.72 -29.39 -58.46
C ILE A 83 -5.14 -30.83 -58.41
N CYS A 84 -5.48 -31.68 -59.41
CA CYS A 84 -5.03 -33.07 -59.43
C CYS A 84 -3.52 -33.21 -59.71
N GLU A 85 -2.93 -32.30 -60.47
CA GLU A 85 -1.48 -32.25 -60.69
C GLU A 85 -0.72 -31.87 -59.43
N ALA A 86 -1.31 -31.01 -58.59
CA ALA A 86 -0.73 -30.59 -57.32
C ALA A 86 -1.05 -31.53 -56.15
N PHE A 87 -1.94 -32.49 -56.32
CA PHE A 87 -2.34 -33.45 -55.31
C PHE A 87 -1.17 -34.39 -54.97
N GLU A 88 -0.83 -34.42 -53.70
CA GLU A 88 0.33 -35.19 -53.22
C GLU A 88 -0.04 -36.11 -52.04
N SER A 89 0.83 -37.05 -51.79
CA SER A 89 0.72 -38.00 -50.68
C SER A 89 2.02 -37.98 -49.88
N ALA A 90 1.92 -37.74 -48.58
CA ALA A 90 3.06 -37.74 -47.66
C ALA A 90 2.60 -38.16 -46.25
N ASN A 91 3.39 -38.99 -45.55
CA ASN A 91 3.11 -39.47 -44.18
C ASN A 91 1.70 -40.04 -43.98
N ASN A 92 1.24 -40.89 -44.90
CA ASN A 92 -0.11 -41.49 -44.93
C ASN A 92 -1.26 -40.47 -44.98
N THR A 93 -0.98 -39.25 -45.39
CA THR A 93 -1.95 -38.19 -45.60
C THR A 93 -1.89 -37.75 -47.05
N HIS A 94 -3.04 -37.35 -47.59
CA HIS A 94 -3.18 -36.92 -48.97
C HIS A 94 -3.70 -35.47 -48.99
N GLY A 95 -3.47 -34.73 -50.06
CA GLY A 95 -4.00 -33.37 -50.16
C GLY A 95 -3.18 -32.40 -50.98
N LEU A 96 -3.29 -31.10 -50.64
CA LEU A 96 -2.61 -30.02 -51.35
C LEU A 96 -1.69 -29.27 -50.39
N ASN A 97 -0.53 -28.83 -50.88
CA ASN A 97 0.46 -28.05 -50.12
C ASN A 97 0.94 -28.79 -48.86
N LEU A 98 1.10 -30.11 -48.90
CA LEU A 98 1.47 -30.93 -47.75
C LEU A 98 2.93 -30.73 -47.31
N THR A 99 3.85 -30.68 -48.30
CA THR A 99 5.29 -30.56 -48.05
C THR A 99 5.86 -29.20 -48.51
N ALA A 100 5.29 -28.68 -49.58
CA ALA A 100 5.65 -27.39 -50.17
C ALA A 100 4.41 -26.73 -50.78
N HIS A 101 4.45 -25.42 -50.96
CA HIS A 101 3.34 -24.69 -51.58
C HIS A 101 3.29 -24.88 -53.09
N LYS A 102 2.68 -26.02 -53.53
CA LYS A 102 2.58 -26.42 -54.91
C LYS A 102 1.34 -25.91 -55.64
N TYR A 103 0.24 -25.76 -54.91
CA TYR A 103 -1.03 -25.25 -55.45
C TYR A 103 -1.25 -23.82 -54.96
N PRO A 104 -1.04 -22.81 -55.81
CA PRO A 104 -1.13 -21.38 -55.44
C PRO A 104 -2.58 -20.91 -55.23
N GLY A 105 -3.58 -21.72 -55.65
CA GLY A 105 -5.00 -21.42 -55.46
C GLY A 105 -5.43 -21.45 -53.98
N LEU A 106 -4.63 -22.08 -53.10
CA LEU A 106 -4.84 -22.09 -51.66
C LEU A 106 -3.65 -21.51 -50.94
N ARG A 107 -3.87 -20.67 -49.97
CA ARG A 107 -2.82 -20.13 -49.10
C ARG A 107 -2.22 -21.17 -48.19
N GLY A 108 -3.07 -22.02 -47.63
CA GLY A 108 -2.73 -22.96 -46.58
C GLY A 108 -2.59 -24.42 -47.07
N THR A 109 -2.74 -25.34 -46.13
CA THR A 109 -2.58 -26.77 -46.35
C THR A 109 -3.90 -27.49 -46.24
N LEU A 110 -4.30 -28.25 -47.26
CA LEU A 110 -5.45 -29.12 -47.25
C LEU A 110 -4.97 -30.58 -47.05
N GLN A 111 -5.50 -31.24 -46.03
CA GLN A 111 -5.26 -32.66 -45.76
C GLN A 111 -6.57 -33.45 -45.87
N THR A 112 -6.53 -34.63 -46.46
CA THR A 112 -7.70 -35.55 -46.63
C THR A 112 -7.34 -36.99 -46.36
N ALA A 113 -8.36 -37.78 -46.02
CA ALA A 113 -8.26 -39.22 -45.93
C ALA A 113 -8.32 -39.92 -47.31
N SER A 114 -8.83 -39.22 -48.33
CA SER A 114 -9.03 -39.77 -49.64
C SER A 114 -7.70 -39.87 -50.42
N THR A 115 -7.53 -40.94 -51.13
CA THR A 115 -6.42 -41.14 -52.09
C THR A 115 -6.73 -40.59 -53.47
N ASP A 116 -7.95 -40.13 -53.69
CA ASP A 116 -8.45 -39.64 -54.96
C ASP A 116 -8.59 -38.12 -54.94
N CYS A 117 -7.96 -37.42 -55.89
CA CYS A 117 -8.01 -35.96 -56.00
C CYS A 117 -9.42 -35.43 -56.27
N ASP A 118 -10.25 -36.21 -56.93
CA ASP A 118 -11.61 -35.77 -57.28
C ASP A 118 -12.47 -35.46 -56.05
N THR A 119 -12.19 -36.11 -54.92
CA THR A 119 -12.91 -35.89 -53.66
C THR A 119 -12.66 -34.52 -53.05
N ILE A 120 -11.57 -33.81 -53.43
CA ILE A 120 -11.23 -32.48 -52.86
C ILE A 120 -11.32 -31.39 -53.91
N VAL A 121 -11.66 -31.68 -55.15
CA VAL A 121 -11.73 -30.67 -56.23
C VAL A 121 -12.71 -29.56 -55.90
N GLU A 122 -13.92 -29.91 -55.43
CA GLU A 122 -14.93 -28.95 -55.03
C GLU A 122 -14.45 -28.14 -53.80
N ALA A 123 -13.87 -28.82 -52.82
CA ALA A 123 -13.29 -28.16 -51.63
C ALA A 123 -12.19 -27.16 -52.03
N ALA A 124 -11.23 -27.57 -52.85
CA ALA A 124 -10.14 -26.72 -53.31
C ALA A 124 -10.62 -25.48 -54.08
N ALA A 125 -11.77 -25.57 -54.75
CA ALA A 125 -12.40 -24.45 -55.44
C ALA A 125 -13.12 -23.47 -54.49
N LEU A 126 -13.60 -23.95 -53.35
CA LEU A 126 -14.38 -23.14 -52.36
C LEU A 126 -13.52 -22.52 -51.25
N LEU A 127 -12.42 -23.17 -50.88
CA LEU A 127 -11.54 -22.74 -49.76
C LEU A 127 -10.87 -21.37 -49.97
N PRO A 128 -10.67 -20.83 -51.18
CA PRO A 128 -10.25 -19.41 -51.32
C PRO A 128 -11.21 -18.41 -50.69
N ALA A 129 -12.51 -18.75 -50.60
CA ALA A 129 -13.47 -17.91 -49.86
C ALA A 129 -13.21 -17.93 -48.33
N PHE A 130 -12.75 -19.03 -47.80
CA PHE A 130 -12.29 -19.11 -46.42
C PHE A 130 -11.04 -18.28 -46.23
N ASP A 131 -10.04 -18.35 -47.10
CA ASP A 131 -8.84 -17.54 -47.05
C ASP A 131 -9.15 -16.05 -47.03
N GLN A 132 -10.02 -15.60 -47.97
CA GLN A 132 -10.46 -14.21 -48.02
C GLN A 132 -11.20 -13.78 -46.76
N ALA A 133 -12.03 -14.63 -46.17
CA ALA A 133 -12.76 -14.33 -44.95
C ALA A 133 -11.81 -14.19 -43.77
N VAL A 134 -10.82 -15.04 -43.62
CA VAL A 134 -9.81 -14.98 -42.57
C VAL A 134 -8.95 -13.72 -42.72
N GLU A 135 -8.47 -13.47 -43.95
CA GLU A 135 -7.65 -12.26 -44.25
C GLU A 135 -8.40 -10.96 -43.95
N GLY A 136 -9.66 -10.86 -44.39
CA GLY A 136 -10.50 -9.69 -44.17
C GLY A 136 -10.75 -9.41 -42.69
N ASN A 137 -10.83 -10.43 -41.84
CA ASN A 137 -10.96 -10.26 -40.39
C ASN A 137 -9.62 -9.92 -39.71
N ARG A 138 -8.47 -10.39 -40.24
CA ARG A 138 -7.14 -10.02 -39.71
C ARG A 138 -6.87 -8.53 -39.83
N HIS A 139 -7.19 -7.91 -40.95
CA HIS A 139 -7.00 -6.46 -41.13
C HIS A 139 -7.81 -5.62 -40.14
N GLN A 140 -8.93 -6.15 -39.63
CA GLN A 140 -9.71 -5.48 -38.57
C GLN A 140 -9.04 -5.59 -37.21
N ASP A 141 -8.32 -6.67 -36.91
CA ASP A 141 -7.58 -6.86 -35.66
C ASP A 141 -6.42 -5.86 -35.51
N ASP A 142 -5.73 -5.51 -36.60
CA ASP A 142 -4.63 -4.54 -36.60
C ASP A 142 -5.06 -3.12 -36.17
N TYR A 143 -6.31 -2.75 -36.48
CA TYR A 143 -6.88 -1.44 -36.09
C TYR A 143 -7.39 -1.42 -34.63
N GLY A 144 -7.69 -2.55 -34.02
CA GLY A 144 -8.32 -2.62 -32.68
C GLY A 144 -7.35 -2.85 -31.53
N SER A 145 -6.19 -3.46 -31.78
CA SER A 145 -5.35 -3.95 -30.68
C SER A 145 -4.31 -2.93 -30.17
N GLY A 146 -3.94 -1.92 -30.97
CA GLY A 146 -2.89 -0.95 -30.61
C GLY A 146 -1.53 -1.59 -30.26
N LEU A 147 -1.37 -2.87 -30.51
CA LEU A 147 -0.29 -3.75 -30.12
C LEU A 147 0.33 -4.35 -31.37
N GLY A 148 1.46 -3.86 -31.76
CA GLY A 148 2.25 -4.35 -32.89
C GLY A 148 2.81 -5.77 -32.76
N MET A 149 2.07 -6.67 -32.13
CA MET A 149 2.30 -8.11 -32.08
C MET A 149 0.96 -8.83 -32.16
N ALA A 150 0.33 -8.80 -33.34
CA ALA A 150 -0.72 -9.74 -33.68
C ALA A 150 -0.05 -11.11 -33.82
N GLU A 151 0.01 -11.89 -32.73
CA GLU A 151 0.29 -13.31 -32.86
C GLU A 151 -0.83 -13.94 -33.66
N GLU A 152 -0.45 -14.58 -34.75
CA GLU A 152 -1.38 -15.18 -35.70
C GLU A 152 -2.26 -16.21 -35.00
N LYS A 153 -3.57 -15.91 -34.96
CA LYS A 153 -4.59 -16.85 -34.51
C LYS A 153 -4.68 -17.96 -35.52
N PHE A 154 -4.68 -19.20 -35.08
CA PHE A 154 -4.68 -20.36 -35.95
C PHE A 154 -6.10 -20.73 -36.34
N HIS A 155 -6.45 -20.53 -37.63
CA HIS A 155 -7.75 -20.85 -38.19
C HIS A 155 -7.70 -22.08 -39.06
N TYR A 156 -8.72 -22.90 -38.94
CA TYR A 156 -8.88 -24.04 -39.84
C TYR A 156 -10.36 -24.40 -40.02
N TYR A 157 -10.64 -25.06 -41.15
CA TYR A 157 -11.95 -25.59 -41.51
C TYR A 157 -11.90 -27.11 -41.55
N LEU A 158 -12.85 -27.74 -40.87
CA LEU A 158 -13.00 -29.16 -40.78
C LEU A 158 -14.28 -29.58 -41.52
N ASP A 159 -14.19 -30.32 -42.62
CA ASP A 159 -15.35 -30.92 -43.26
C ASP A 159 -15.65 -32.29 -42.65
N LEU A 160 -16.91 -32.49 -42.24
CA LEU A 160 -17.34 -33.71 -41.57
C LEU A 160 -17.80 -34.79 -42.55
N ASN A 161 -18.21 -34.41 -43.77
CA ASN A 161 -18.76 -35.31 -44.79
C ASN A 161 -17.65 -35.87 -45.68
N ASP A 162 -16.88 -34.96 -46.29
CA ASP A 162 -15.83 -35.32 -47.26
C ASP A 162 -14.48 -35.62 -46.59
N ARG A 163 -14.44 -35.55 -45.27
CA ARG A 163 -13.29 -35.88 -44.40
C ARG A 163 -12.00 -35.23 -44.83
N TYR A 164 -12.03 -33.88 -44.90
CA TYR A 164 -10.82 -33.10 -45.05
C TYR A 164 -10.70 -32.02 -43.99
N VAL A 165 -9.49 -31.56 -43.74
CA VAL A 165 -9.19 -30.40 -42.95
C VAL A 165 -8.36 -29.41 -43.75
N TYR A 166 -8.71 -28.16 -43.68
CA TYR A 166 -7.98 -27.06 -44.29
C TYR A 166 -7.43 -26.14 -43.24
N PHE A 167 -6.13 -26.04 -43.18
CA PHE A 167 -5.42 -25.14 -42.30
C PHE A 167 -5.08 -23.87 -43.09
N TYR A 168 -5.54 -22.71 -42.62
CA TYR A 168 -5.23 -21.41 -43.23
C TYR A 168 -3.72 -21.11 -43.20
N GLU A 169 -3.07 -21.40 -42.04
CA GLU A 169 -1.62 -21.41 -41.93
C GLU A 169 -1.03 -22.66 -42.54
N PRO A 170 0.02 -22.56 -43.38
CA PRO A 170 0.68 -23.74 -43.94
C PRO A 170 1.17 -24.72 -42.83
N VAL A 171 0.77 -25.95 -42.93
CA VAL A 171 1.16 -27.03 -42.01
C VAL A 171 1.89 -28.10 -42.76
N ASN A 172 3.20 -28.24 -42.55
CA ASN A 172 3.98 -29.29 -43.16
C ASN A 172 3.66 -30.63 -42.47
N VAL A 173 3.29 -31.64 -43.26
CA VAL A 173 2.91 -32.99 -42.76
C VAL A 173 4.06 -33.76 -42.09
N GLU A 174 5.31 -33.33 -42.25
CA GLU A 174 6.43 -33.90 -41.49
C GLU A 174 6.29 -33.60 -39.99
N TYR A 175 5.69 -32.47 -39.64
CA TYR A 175 5.45 -32.05 -38.25
C TYR A 175 4.06 -32.44 -37.77
N PHE A 176 3.05 -32.41 -38.62
CA PHE A 176 1.69 -32.79 -38.27
C PHE A 176 0.93 -33.35 -39.47
N ALA A 177 0.56 -34.60 -39.36
CA ALA A 177 -0.30 -35.31 -40.32
C ALA A 177 -1.58 -35.80 -39.61
N MET A 178 -2.73 -35.57 -40.24
CA MET A 178 -4.00 -36.06 -39.72
C MET A 178 -4.12 -37.55 -39.95
N ASN A 179 -3.95 -38.34 -38.90
CA ASN A 179 -3.94 -39.82 -39.03
C ASN A 179 -5.29 -40.46 -38.63
N ASN A 180 -6.15 -39.71 -37.93
CA ASN A 180 -7.44 -40.22 -37.50
C ASN A 180 -8.57 -39.31 -37.97
N TRP A 181 -9.34 -39.80 -38.92
CA TRP A 181 -10.46 -39.13 -39.58
C TRP A 181 -11.82 -39.44 -38.92
N SER A 182 -11.82 -40.11 -37.79
CA SER A 182 -13.04 -40.41 -37.03
C SER A 182 -13.33 -39.30 -36.00
N PHE A 183 -13.66 -38.10 -36.48
CA PHE A 183 -13.85 -36.91 -35.65
C PHE A 183 -14.90 -37.06 -34.55
N LEU A 184 -15.89 -37.93 -34.74
CA LEU A 184 -16.95 -38.18 -33.77
C LEU A 184 -16.64 -39.28 -32.75
N GLN A 185 -15.63 -40.12 -32.99
CA GLN A 185 -15.34 -41.28 -32.16
C GLN A 185 -14.10 -41.15 -31.29
N SER A 186 -13.17 -40.30 -31.68
CA SER A 186 -11.95 -40.07 -30.90
C SER A 186 -11.46 -38.65 -31.12
N GLY A 187 -10.90 -38.01 -30.09
CA GLY A 187 -10.33 -36.67 -30.18
C GLY A 187 -9.14 -36.61 -31.14
N SER A 188 -9.38 -36.80 -32.44
CA SER A 188 -8.33 -36.84 -33.48
C SER A 188 -7.58 -35.53 -33.64
N ILE A 189 -8.22 -34.40 -33.30
CA ILE A 189 -7.61 -33.07 -33.16
C ILE A 189 -7.42 -32.65 -31.69
N GLY A 190 -7.72 -33.55 -30.73
CA GLY A 190 -7.62 -33.28 -29.29
C GLY A 190 -8.91 -32.74 -28.66
N ILE A 191 -9.88 -32.30 -29.45
CA ILE A 191 -11.16 -31.75 -28.97
C ILE A 191 -12.05 -32.88 -28.43
N ASP A 192 -12.66 -32.64 -27.26
CA ASP A 192 -13.58 -33.63 -26.68
C ASP A 192 -14.83 -33.80 -27.57
N ARG A 193 -15.27 -35.05 -27.72
CA ARG A 193 -16.50 -35.40 -28.41
C ARG A 193 -17.72 -34.62 -27.93
N LYS A 194 -17.85 -34.37 -26.64
CA LYS A 194 -18.92 -33.57 -26.04
C LYS A 194 -18.99 -32.16 -26.61
N ASP A 195 -17.85 -31.52 -26.89
CA ASP A 195 -17.80 -30.18 -27.44
C ASP A 195 -18.20 -30.18 -28.92
N ILE A 196 -17.81 -31.21 -29.67
CA ILE A 196 -18.27 -31.38 -31.04
C ILE A 196 -19.79 -31.65 -31.08
N GLU A 197 -20.33 -32.46 -30.17
CA GLU A 197 -21.78 -32.67 -30.03
C GLU A 197 -22.57 -31.40 -29.74
N LYS A 198 -22.02 -30.49 -28.93
CA LYS A 198 -22.63 -29.15 -28.67
C LYS A 198 -22.74 -28.31 -29.96
N VAL A 199 -21.81 -28.44 -30.89
CA VAL A 199 -21.84 -27.74 -32.19
C VAL A 199 -23.08 -28.08 -33.01
N PHE A 200 -23.57 -29.35 -32.93
CA PHE A 200 -24.81 -29.75 -33.58
C PHE A 200 -26.06 -28.96 -33.12
N THR A 201 -25.96 -28.20 -32.01
CA THR A 201 -27.05 -27.32 -31.61
C THR A 201 -27.14 -26.02 -32.44
N GLY A 202 -26.23 -25.83 -33.40
CA GLY A 202 -26.19 -24.66 -34.28
C GLY A 202 -25.55 -23.45 -33.67
N ARG A 203 -24.88 -23.57 -32.52
CA ARG A 203 -24.25 -22.45 -31.80
C ARG A 203 -22.73 -22.54 -31.86
N THR A 204 -22.07 -21.38 -31.84
CA THR A 204 -20.62 -21.32 -31.59
C THR A 204 -20.33 -21.75 -30.16
N VAL A 205 -19.42 -22.69 -29.99
CA VAL A 205 -19.05 -23.29 -28.70
C VAL A 205 -17.57 -22.99 -28.43
N LEU A 206 -17.23 -22.66 -27.17
CA LEU A 206 -15.87 -22.71 -26.69
C LEU A 206 -15.61 -24.17 -26.22
N SER A 207 -14.52 -24.76 -26.68
CA SER A 207 -14.14 -26.14 -26.28
C SER A 207 -13.61 -26.18 -24.85
N SER A 208 -13.62 -27.36 -24.29
CA SER A 208 -12.77 -27.72 -23.13
C SER A 208 -11.29 -27.50 -23.47
N ILE A 209 -10.45 -27.38 -22.43
CA ILE A 209 -8.99 -27.28 -22.62
C ILE A 209 -8.48 -28.65 -23.05
N TYR A 210 -7.79 -28.72 -24.18
CA TYR A 210 -7.19 -29.93 -24.70
C TYR A 210 -5.73 -29.73 -25.11
N GLN A 211 -4.99 -30.81 -25.24
CA GLN A 211 -3.64 -30.75 -25.78
C GLN A 211 -3.68 -30.78 -27.30
N ASP A 212 -3.30 -29.68 -27.94
CA ASP A 212 -3.16 -29.62 -29.39
C ASP A 212 -2.10 -30.62 -29.86
N GLN A 213 -2.47 -31.45 -30.81
CA GLN A 213 -1.58 -32.50 -31.31
C GLN A 213 -0.39 -31.96 -32.09
N ARG A 214 -0.52 -30.79 -32.71
CA ARG A 214 0.52 -30.14 -33.49
C ARG A 214 1.57 -29.48 -32.59
N THR A 215 1.13 -28.64 -31.64
CA THR A 215 2.03 -27.84 -30.79
C THR A 215 2.37 -28.53 -29.47
N LYS A 216 1.64 -29.58 -29.07
CA LYS A 216 1.70 -30.26 -27.77
C LYS A 216 1.40 -29.32 -26.58
N GLN A 217 0.85 -28.14 -26.85
CA GLN A 217 0.44 -27.18 -25.84
C GLN A 217 -1.04 -27.34 -25.47
N ASN A 218 -1.40 -26.92 -24.28
CA ASN A 218 -2.80 -26.80 -23.91
C ASN A 218 -3.40 -25.59 -24.61
N VAL A 219 -4.49 -25.82 -25.33
CA VAL A 219 -5.25 -24.83 -26.08
C VAL A 219 -6.74 -25.00 -25.81
N MET A 220 -7.53 -24.03 -26.18
CA MET A 220 -8.98 -24.12 -26.33
C MET A 220 -9.35 -23.55 -27.69
N SER A 221 -10.49 -23.97 -28.24
CA SER A 221 -10.91 -23.54 -29.56
C SER A 221 -12.34 -23.04 -29.57
N LEU A 222 -12.58 -22.05 -30.41
CA LEU A 222 -13.94 -21.63 -30.79
C LEU A 222 -14.37 -22.51 -31.99
N LEU A 223 -15.44 -23.22 -31.82
CA LEU A 223 -16.05 -24.09 -32.83
C LEU A 223 -17.33 -23.45 -33.35
N THR A 224 -17.33 -23.08 -34.62
CA THR A 224 -18.52 -22.50 -35.28
C THR A 224 -19.04 -23.42 -36.39
N PRO A 225 -20.29 -23.88 -36.29
CA PRO A 225 -20.85 -24.78 -37.30
C PRO A 225 -21.10 -24.08 -38.63
N VAL A 226 -20.91 -24.83 -39.70
CA VAL A 226 -21.23 -24.45 -41.07
C VAL A 226 -22.38 -25.34 -41.58
N TYR A 227 -23.51 -24.74 -41.83
CA TYR A 227 -24.71 -25.42 -42.34
C TYR A 227 -24.99 -25.05 -43.79
N VAL A 228 -25.32 -26.05 -44.60
CA VAL A 228 -25.81 -25.84 -45.96
C VAL A 228 -27.09 -26.63 -46.14
N ALA A 229 -28.15 -26.01 -46.63
CA ALA A 229 -29.46 -26.61 -46.78
C ALA A 229 -29.98 -27.32 -45.51
N GLY A 230 -29.66 -26.78 -44.33
CA GLY A 230 -30.08 -27.33 -43.04
C GLY A 230 -29.25 -28.53 -42.54
N GLN A 231 -28.24 -28.95 -43.29
CA GLN A 231 -27.31 -30.01 -42.86
C GLN A 231 -25.97 -29.43 -42.44
N LEU A 232 -25.41 -29.96 -41.35
CA LEU A 232 -24.07 -29.62 -40.89
C LEU A 232 -23.04 -30.19 -41.89
N LYS A 233 -22.33 -29.31 -42.56
CA LYS A 233 -21.25 -29.65 -43.50
C LYS A 233 -19.89 -29.73 -42.79
N GLY A 234 -19.62 -28.75 -41.94
CA GLY A 234 -18.32 -28.67 -41.30
C GLY A 234 -18.29 -27.69 -40.13
N ILE A 235 -17.10 -27.44 -39.64
CA ILE A 235 -16.85 -26.58 -38.49
C ILE A 235 -15.68 -25.65 -38.82
N VAL A 236 -15.85 -24.37 -38.60
CA VAL A 236 -14.74 -23.40 -38.57
C VAL A 236 -14.20 -23.36 -37.15
N LEU A 237 -12.90 -23.56 -37.01
CA LEU A 237 -12.20 -23.58 -35.74
C LEU A 237 -11.19 -22.42 -35.65
N LEU A 238 -11.10 -21.86 -34.47
CA LEU A 238 -10.11 -20.86 -34.07
C LEU A 238 -9.42 -21.35 -32.81
N ASP A 239 -8.16 -21.71 -32.89
CA ASP A 239 -7.37 -22.11 -31.73
C ASP A 239 -6.87 -20.87 -30.96
N ILE A 240 -7.08 -20.91 -29.65
CA ILE A 240 -6.66 -19.90 -28.69
C ILE A 240 -5.57 -20.53 -27.82
N ASN A 241 -4.33 -20.17 -28.07
CA ASN A 241 -3.18 -20.65 -27.33
C ASN A 241 -2.80 -19.72 -26.17
N LYS A 242 -1.79 -20.12 -25.38
CA LYS A 242 -1.26 -19.34 -24.27
C LYS A 242 -0.86 -17.91 -24.66
N ASN A 243 -0.26 -17.72 -25.83
CA ASN A 243 0.23 -16.42 -26.26
C ASN A 243 -0.92 -15.49 -26.66
N ASN A 244 -1.94 -16.01 -27.35
CA ASN A 244 -3.16 -15.26 -27.62
C ASN A 244 -3.82 -14.80 -26.30
N LEU A 245 -3.94 -15.71 -25.31
CA LEU A 245 -4.48 -15.40 -24.00
C LEU A 245 -3.64 -14.35 -23.28
N ARG A 246 -2.31 -14.45 -23.35
CA ARG A 246 -1.41 -13.45 -22.75
C ARG A 246 -1.71 -12.05 -23.28
N ASN A 247 -1.92 -11.88 -24.59
CA ASN A 247 -2.26 -10.60 -25.19
C ASN A 247 -3.62 -10.07 -24.74
N ILE A 248 -4.59 -10.99 -24.54
CA ILE A 248 -5.92 -10.65 -24.02
C ILE A 248 -5.85 -10.08 -22.59
N PHE A 249 -5.10 -10.74 -21.70
CA PHE A 249 -5.02 -10.40 -20.28
C PHE A 249 -3.99 -9.31 -19.97
N TYR A 250 -2.97 -9.13 -20.83
CA TYR A 250 -1.96 -8.09 -20.62
C TYR A 250 -2.54 -6.68 -20.77
N THR A 251 -2.11 -5.77 -19.90
CA THR A 251 -2.52 -4.37 -19.92
C THR A 251 -1.30 -3.45 -19.92
N HIS A 252 -1.28 -2.50 -20.87
CA HIS A 252 -0.15 -1.56 -21.04
C HIS A 252 -0.12 -0.44 -20.01
N ASP A 253 -1.27 -0.12 -19.44
CA ASP A 253 -1.42 0.95 -18.45
C ASP A 253 -0.76 0.61 -17.09
N ARG A 254 -0.56 -0.68 -16.82
CA ARG A 254 0.10 -1.17 -15.60
C ARG A 254 1.09 -2.31 -15.87
N PRO A 255 2.18 -2.06 -16.60
CA PRO A 255 3.12 -3.13 -16.99
C PRO A 255 3.80 -3.80 -15.80
N LEU A 256 4.04 -3.06 -14.69
CA LEU A 256 4.63 -3.63 -13.48
C LEU A 256 3.72 -4.63 -12.78
N LEU A 257 2.40 -4.48 -12.91
CA LEU A 257 1.45 -5.42 -12.33
C LEU A 257 1.63 -6.84 -12.88
N TRP A 258 1.98 -6.95 -14.17
CA TRP A 258 2.14 -8.24 -14.84
C TRP A 258 3.18 -9.14 -14.17
N ARG A 259 4.23 -8.56 -13.58
CA ARG A 259 5.27 -9.32 -12.84
C ARG A 259 4.73 -10.00 -11.56
N PHE A 260 3.66 -9.47 -10.99
CA PHE A 260 3.07 -9.92 -9.73
C PHE A 260 1.69 -10.55 -9.90
N LEU A 261 1.20 -10.64 -11.14
CA LEU A 261 -0.12 -11.16 -11.48
C LEU A 261 -0.01 -12.65 -11.83
N ASN A 262 -0.79 -13.47 -11.16
CA ASN A 262 -1.03 -14.86 -11.59
C ASN A 262 -2.34 -14.89 -12.38
N VAL A 263 -2.30 -15.53 -13.54
CA VAL A 263 -3.46 -15.73 -14.42
C VAL A 263 -3.50 -17.18 -14.87
N THR A 264 -4.52 -17.88 -14.46
CA THR A 264 -4.72 -19.30 -14.82
C THR A 264 -6.13 -19.50 -15.33
N LEU A 265 -6.26 -20.21 -16.43
CA LEU A 265 -7.52 -20.75 -16.91
C LEU A 265 -7.57 -22.23 -16.54
N THR A 266 -8.64 -22.62 -15.87
CA THR A 266 -8.88 -24.01 -15.47
C THR A 266 -10.16 -24.50 -16.12
N ASP A 267 -10.10 -25.60 -16.81
CA ASP A 267 -11.29 -26.33 -17.25
C ASP A 267 -11.86 -27.09 -16.07
N THR A 268 -13.10 -26.75 -15.69
CA THR A 268 -13.76 -27.34 -14.51
C THR A 268 -14.15 -28.82 -14.71
N ASP A 269 -14.29 -29.26 -15.97
CA ASP A 269 -14.69 -30.62 -16.29
C ASP A 269 -13.48 -31.58 -16.39
N SER A 270 -12.42 -31.14 -17.07
CA SER A 270 -11.22 -31.94 -17.26
C SER A 270 -10.12 -31.73 -16.21
N GLY A 271 -10.18 -30.65 -15.46
CA GLY A 271 -9.14 -30.24 -14.52
C GLY A 271 -7.84 -29.80 -15.18
N ARG A 272 -7.84 -29.53 -16.50
CA ARG A 272 -6.66 -29.04 -17.22
C ARG A 272 -6.53 -27.54 -17.09
N ASP A 273 -5.28 -27.07 -17.04
CA ASP A 273 -4.96 -25.66 -16.85
C ASP A 273 -4.17 -25.09 -18.03
N ILE A 274 -4.41 -23.81 -18.30
CA ILE A 274 -3.51 -22.95 -19.09
C ILE A 274 -2.98 -21.87 -18.16
N ILE A 275 -1.73 -21.98 -17.74
CA ILE A 275 -1.05 -20.96 -16.97
C ILE A 275 -0.57 -19.87 -17.92
N ILE A 276 -1.30 -18.75 -17.95
CA ILE A 276 -1.02 -17.61 -18.84
C ILE A 276 0.17 -16.81 -18.30
N ASN A 277 0.12 -16.48 -17.01
CA ASN A 277 1.18 -15.79 -16.33
C ASN A 277 1.31 -16.29 -14.90
N GLN A 278 2.54 -16.31 -14.40
CA GLN A 278 2.86 -16.67 -13.02
C GLN A 278 3.76 -15.61 -12.43
N SER A 279 3.44 -15.15 -11.23
CA SER A 279 4.26 -14.21 -10.48
C SER A 279 5.67 -14.75 -10.26
N GLU A 280 6.68 -13.90 -10.39
CA GLU A 280 8.09 -14.27 -10.20
C GLU A 280 8.39 -14.74 -8.77
N ASP A 281 7.74 -14.15 -7.77
CA ASP A 281 8.06 -14.35 -6.35
C ASP A 281 7.11 -15.31 -5.62
N ASN A 282 5.89 -15.50 -6.11
CA ASN A 282 4.84 -16.45 -5.65
C ASN A 282 4.75 -16.64 -4.10
N LEU A 283 4.98 -15.56 -3.32
CA LEU A 283 5.08 -15.63 -1.86
C LEU A 283 3.72 -15.76 -1.18
N PHE A 284 2.79 -14.85 -1.47
CA PHE A 284 1.43 -14.87 -0.93
C PHE A 284 0.46 -14.21 -1.90
N GLN A 285 -0.63 -14.91 -2.22
CA GLN A 285 -1.76 -14.32 -2.95
C GLN A 285 -2.52 -13.38 -2.02
N TYR A 286 -2.49 -12.09 -2.31
CA TYR A 286 -3.12 -11.07 -1.49
C TYR A 286 -4.56 -10.78 -1.92
N VAL A 287 -4.77 -10.53 -3.22
CA VAL A 287 -6.10 -10.30 -3.81
C VAL A 287 -6.33 -11.33 -4.88
N SER A 288 -7.48 -11.98 -4.83
CA SER A 288 -7.88 -12.96 -5.85
C SER A 288 -9.26 -12.61 -6.43
N TYR A 289 -9.42 -12.91 -7.70
CA TYR A 289 -10.70 -12.80 -8.40
C TYR A 289 -10.90 -14.03 -9.27
N VAL A 290 -12.08 -14.62 -9.18
CA VAL A 290 -12.46 -15.81 -9.97
C VAL A 290 -13.68 -15.47 -10.79
N HIS A 291 -13.67 -15.88 -12.06
CA HIS A 291 -14.77 -15.68 -12.98
C HIS A 291 -14.95 -16.91 -13.85
N ASP A 292 -16.18 -17.33 -14.05
CA ASP A 292 -16.50 -18.46 -14.91
C ASP A 292 -16.87 -17.98 -16.31
N LEU A 293 -16.09 -18.39 -17.31
CA LEU A 293 -16.36 -18.17 -18.73
C LEU A 293 -17.38 -19.21 -19.23
N PRO A 294 -18.05 -18.93 -20.37
CA PRO A 294 -18.84 -19.97 -21.05
C PRO A 294 -18.00 -21.21 -21.36
N GLY A 295 -18.61 -22.39 -21.32
CA GLY A 295 -17.93 -23.66 -21.64
C GLY A 295 -17.24 -24.35 -20.45
N GLY A 296 -17.48 -23.91 -19.22
CA GLY A 296 -16.89 -24.54 -18.03
C GLY A 296 -15.43 -24.13 -17.78
N ILE A 297 -14.98 -23.05 -18.39
CA ILE A 297 -13.64 -22.51 -18.19
C ILE A 297 -13.68 -21.48 -17.05
N ARG A 298 -12.87 -21.70 -16.03
CA ARG A 298 -12.69 -20.80 -14.89
C ARG A 298 -11.42 -19.98 -15.04
N VAL A 299 -11.56 -18.67 -14.98
CA VAL A 299 -10.44 -17.71 -14.93
C VAL A 299 -10.14 -17.39 -13.48
N SER A 300 -8.92 -17.67 -13.05
CA SER A 300 -8.42 -17.31 -11.73
C SER A 300 -7.31 -16.29 -11.87
N LEU A 301 -7.51 -15.11 -11.27
CA LEU A 301 -6.51 -14.07 -11.18
C LEU A 301 -6.14 -13.86 -9.72
N SER A 302 -4.86 -13.68 -9.43
CA SER A 302 -4.41 -13.25 -8.11
C SER A 302 -3.20 -12.34 -8.22
N ILE A 303 -3.10 -11.39 -7.29
CA ILE A 303 -1.98 -10.46 -7.19
C ILE A 303 -1.15 -10.85 -5.97
N ASP A 304 0.16 -10.92 -6.13
CA ASP A 304 1.09 -11.16 -5.03
C ASP A 304 1.14 -9.96 -4.07
N ILE A 305 1.31 -10.24 -2.77
CA ILE A 305 1.41 -9.23 -1.71
C ILE A 305 2.55 -8.23 -1.94
N LEU A 306 3.62 -8.65 -2.61
CA LEU A 306 4.74 -7.77 -2.94
C LEU A 306 4.33 -6.60 -3.82
N TYR A 307 3.39 -6.80 -4.74
CA TYR A 307 2.86 -5.68 -5.52
C TYR A 307 2.15 -4.65 -4.65
N PHE A 308 1.37 -5.11 -3.66
CA PHE A 308 0.71 -4.22 -2.70
C PHE A 308 1.73 -3.42 -1.89
N ILE A 309 2.76 -4.08 -1.36
CA ILE A 309 3.84 -3.43 -0.61
C ILE A 309 4.58 -2.42 -1.50
N THR A 310 4.99 -2.82 -2.71
CA THR A 310 5.73 -1.95 -3.64
C THR A 310 4.89 -0.81 -4.19
N SER A 311 3.58 -0.97 -4.37
CA SER A 311 2.68 0.10 -4.81
C SER A 311 2.33 1.07 -3.67
N SER A 312 2.25 0.60 -2.43
CA SER A 312 1.80 1.37 -1.26
C SER A 312 2.94 2.01 -0.46
N TRP A 313 4.22 1.74 -0.77
CA TRP A 313 5.36 2.23 0.01
C TRP A 313 5.40 3.76 0.15
N LYS A 314 4.96 4.49 -0.88
CA LYS A 314 4.90 5.96 -0.85
C LYS A 314 3.92 6.47 0.21
N SER A 315 2.75 5.84 0.31
CA SER A 315 1.73 6.17 1.32
C SER A 315 2.23 5.86 2.73
N VAL A 316 2.93 4.72 2.90
CA VAL A 316 3.55 4.34 4.18
C VAL A 316 4.67 5.32 4.57
N LEU A 317 5.56 5.68 3.64
CA LEU A 317 6.61 6.66 3.88
C LEU A 317 6.03 8.04 4.22
N PHE A 318 5.03 8.50 3.49
CA PHE A 318 4.33 9.74 3.77
C PHE A 318 3.70 9.74 5.17
N TRP A 319 3.06 8.64 5.57
CA TRP A 319 2.52 8.46 6.90
C TRP A 319 3.60 8.57 7.99
N ILE A 320 4.74 7.86 7.82
CA ILE A 320 5.86 7.90 8.78
C ILE A 320 6.36 9.35 8.94
N LEU A 321 6.63 10.03 7.83
CA LEU A 321 7.14 11.41 7.85
C LEU A 321 6.15 12.37 8.52
N THR A 322 4.87 12.28 8.17
CA THR A 322 3.82 13.11 8.76
C THR A 322 3.68 12.86 10.27
N ALA A 323 3.66 11.60 10.69
CA ALA A 323 3.60 11.24 12.11
C ALA A 323 4.82 11.78 12.88
N LEU A 324 6.03 11.67 12.34
CA LEU A 324 7.25 12.18 12.95
C LEU A 324 7.24 13.71 13.08
N ILE A 325 6.79 14.42 12.04
CA ILE A 325 6.67 15.89 12.06
C ILE A 325 5.69 16.31 13.15
N LEU A 326 4.50 15.73 13.18
CA LEU A 326 3.46 16.07 14.17
C LEU A 326 3.91 15.76 15.60
N LEU A 327 4.55 14.61 15.83
CA LEU A 327 5.09 14.25 17.13
C LEU A 327 6.21 15.21 17.57
N ASN A 328 7.05 15.66 16.65
CA ASN A 328 8.08 16.63 16.93
C ASN A 328 7.48 18.01 17.25
N MET A 329 6.45 18.44 16.54
CA MET A 329 5.70 19.67 16.84
C MET A 329 5.08 19.63 18.25
N VAL A 330 4.46 18.52 18.63
CA VAL A 330 3.93 18.32 20.00
C VAL A 330 5.06 18.42 21.03
N ARG A 331 6.20 17.78 20.80
CA ARG A 331 7.39 17.89 21.67
C ARG A 331 7.86 19.34 21.83
N MET A 332 7.98 20.06 20.73
CA MET A 332 8.44 21.44 20.70
C MET A 332 7.47 22.35 21.46
N HIS A 333 6.18 22.22 21.21
CA HIS A 333 5.14 22.97 21.90
C HIS A 333 5.23 22.80 23.43
N PHE A 334 5.34 21.55 23.91
CA PHE A 334 5.48 21.30 25.35
C PHE A 334 6.78 21.84 25.94
N ARG A 335 7.89 21.83 25.18
CA ARG A 335 9.15 22.48 25.64
C ARG A 335 9.00 23.97 25.77
N LEU A 336 8.42 24.64 24.77
CA LEU A 336 8.15 26.10 24.83
C LEU A 336 7.25 26.44 26.02
N TYR A 337 6.17 25.70 26.22
CA TYR A 337 5.27 25.90 27.35
C TYR A 337 5.98 25.76 28.69
N GLN A 338 6.87 24.76 28.84
CA GLN A 338 7.65 24.58 30.07
C GLN A 338 8.63 25.75 30.32
N ASN A 339 9.26 26.27 29.28
CA ASN A 339 10.18 27.41 29.40
C ASN A 339 9.46 28.68 29.83
N VAL A 340 8.36 29.01 29.16
CA VAL A 340 7.50 30.16 29.53
C VAL A 340 6.98 30.04 30.99
N SER A 341 6.61 28.81 31.40
CA SER A 341 6.16 28.56 32.76
C SER A 341 7.27 28.76 33.82
N ARG A 342 8.54 28.41 33.48
CA ARG A 342 9.68 28.61 34.36
C ARG A 342 10.05 30.07 34.51
N GLU A 343 10.05 30.83 33.44
CA GLU A 343 10.32 32.29 33.47
C GLU A 343 9.28 33.03 34.31
N ASN A 344 8.06 32.57 34.35
CA ASN A 344 6.98 33.21 35.11
C ASN A 344 7.03 32.99 36.63
N ILE A 345 7.83 32.04 37.14
CA ILE A 345 8.00 31.78 38.59
C ILE A 345 9.36 32.21 39.14
N SER A 346 10.22 32.82 38.31
CA SER A 346 11.52 33.34 38.70
C SER A 346 11.44 34.88 38.89
N ASP A 347 12.15 35.39 39.87
CA ASP A 347 12.39 36.84 40.05
C ASP A 347 13.45 37.30 39.04
N ALA A 348 13.13 38.30 38.24
CA ALA A 348 14.00 38.75 37.15
C ALA A 348 15.32 39.39 37.63
N MET A 349 15.33 40.00 38.81
CA MET A 349 16.52 40.68 39.38
C MET A 349 17.46 39.65 40.00
N THR A 350 16.94 38.75 40.81
CA THR A 350 17.76 37.87 41.67
C THR A 350 17.97 36.45 41.13
N GLY A 351 17.11 36.01 40.18
CA GLY A 351 17.10 34.65 39.68
C GLY A 351 16.69 33.60 40.72
N LEU A 352 16.14 34.03 41.86
CA LEU A 352 15.45 33.18 42.83
C LEU A 352 14.01 32.92 42.37
N TYR A 353 13.27 32.08 43.09
CA TYR A 353 11.84 31.99 42.88
C TYR A 353 11.14 33.31 43.29
N ASN A 354 10.11 33.67 42.56
CA ASN A 354 9.23 34.76 42.99
C ASN A 354 8.04 34.18 43.77
N ARG A 355 7.19 35.08 44.32
CA ARG A 355 6.02 34.73 45.17
C ARG A 355 5.06 33.72 44.49
N LYS A 356 5.02 33.65 43.15
CA LYS A 356 4.13 32.72 42.42
C LYS A 356 4.49 31.25 42.60
N ILE A 357 5.66 30.89 43.14
CA ILE A 357 6.02 29.51 43.47
C ILE A 357 5.19 28.95 44.65
N LEU A 358 4.64 29.85 45.50
CA LEU A 358 3.82 29.46 46.66
C LEU A 358 2.42 29.02 46.22
N THR A 359 2.35 27.86 45.61
CA THR A 359 1.12 27.28 45.04
C THR A 359 0.53 26.21 45.97
N PRO A 360 -0.77 25.89 45.83
CA PRO A 360 -1.39 24.81 46.59
C PRO A 360 -0.66 23.44 46.39
N GLU A 361 -0.05 23.22 45.21
CA GLU A 361 0.70 21.99 44.96
C GLU A 361 2.01 21.95 45.76
N LEU A 362 2.68 23.08 45.95
CA LEU A 362 3.85 23.14 46.82
C LEU A 362 3.44 22.90 48.27
N GLU A 363 2.34 23.52 48.71
CA GLU A 363 1.77 23.32 50.05
C GLU A 363 1.50 21.82 50.32
N GLN A 364 0.73 21.15 49.46
CA GLN A 364 0.44 19.75 49.63
C GLN A 364 1.71 18.86 49.64
N ARG A 365 2.72 19.23 48.85
CA ARG A 365 3.99 18.50 48.83
C ARG A 365 4.73 18.66 50.18
N LEU A 366 4.81 19.85 50.73
CA LEU A 366 5.51 20.06 51.98
C LEU A 366 4.75 19.46 53.17
N GLN A 367 3.40 19.56 53.19
CA GLN A 367 2.57 18.92 54.20
C GLN A 367 2.77 17.38 54.18
N LYS A 368 2.80 16.78 53.01
CA LYS A 368 3.09 15.32 52.92
C LYS A 368 4.46 14.95 53.46
N LEU A 369 5.46 15.76 53.27
CA LEU A 369 6.79 15.56 53.84
C LEU A 369 6.76 15.62 55.37
N VAL A 370 6.10 16.63 55.92
CA VAL A 370 5.94 16.75 57.37
C VAL A 370 5.17 15.55 57.95
N GLN A 371 4.07 15.12 57.33
CA GLN A 371 3.30 13.94 57.70
C GLN A 371 4.09 12.64 57.63
N SER A 372 5.07 12.54 56.71
CA SER A 372 5.97 11.40 56.62
C SER A 372 7.14 11.44 57.59
N GLY A 373 7.19 12.39 58.49
CA GLY A 373 8.23 12.54 59.51
C GLY A 373 9.44 13.38 59.09
N SER A 374 9.44 13.93 57.86
CA SER A 374 10.49 14.83 57.39
C SER A 374 10.32 16.22 57.99
N SER A 375 11.38 16.87 58.42
CA SER A 375 11.34 18.21 58.94
C SER A 375 11.46 19.28 57.80
N VAL A 376 10.50 20.18 57.75
CA VAL A 376 10.49 21.30 56.80
C VAL A 376 10.63 22.62 57.57
N MET A 377 11.68 23.40 57.24
CA MET A 377 12.01 24.63 57.96
C MET A 377 11.75 25.84 57.06
N PHE A 378 10.99 26.83 57.59
CA PHE A 378 10.78 28.11 56.98
C PHE A 378 11.72 29.13 57.61
N ILE A 379 12.38 29.93 56.77
CA ILE A 379 13.26 30.98 57.21
C ILE A 379 12.88 32.27 56.48
N ALA A 380 12.27 33.20 57.21
CA ALA A 380 12.02 34.56 56.73
C ALA A 380 13.31 35.34 56.87
N ILE A 381 13.65 36.10 55.83
CA ILE A 381 14.82 36.98 55.79
C ILE A 381 14.39 38.36 55.29
N ASP A 382 14.90 39.37 55.90
CA ASP A 382 14.69 40.75 55.50
C ASP A 382 16.03 41.50 55.57
N MET A 383 16.35 42.25 54.53
CA MET A 383 17.60 43.03 54.49
C MET A 383 17.51 44.24 55.40
N ASP A 384 18.49 44.33 56.28
CA ASP A 384 18.55 45.51 57.23
C ASP A 384 19.02 46.80 56.51
N LYS A 385 18.41 47.88 56.81
CA LYS A 385 18.81 49.23 56.35
C LYS A 385 18.84 49.47 54.86
N LEU A 386 18.08 48.68 54.03
CA LEU A 386 18.04 48.89 52.59
C LEU A 386 17.61 50.25 52.17
N LYS A 387 16.66 50.85 52.92
CA LYS A 387 16.24 52.24 52.69
C LYS A 387 17.39 53.20 52.85
N GLN A 388 18.24 53.06 53.89
CA GLN A 388 19.40 53.91 54.11
C GLN A 388 20.45 53.75 52.97
N ILE A 389 20.65 52.52 52.47
CA ILE A 389 21.52 52.23 51.30
C ILE A 389 20.98 52.99 50.08
N ASN A 390 19.68 52.89 49.82
CA ASN A 390 19.03 53.58 48.71
C ASN A 390 19.13 55.12 48.82
N ASP A 391 18.88 55.65 50.01
CA ASP A 391 18.86 57.10 50.25
C ASP A 391 20.27 57.69 50.17
N THR A 392 21.32 56.92 50.56
CA THR A 392 22.71 57.41 50.63
C THR A 392 23.49 57.13 49.34
N LEU A 393 23.32 55.97 48.73
CA LEU A 393 24.14 55.45 47.60
C LEU A 393 23.34 55.31 46.32
N GLY A 394 22.03 55.54 46.37
CA GLY A 394 21.12 55.38 45.21
C GLY A 394 20.55 53.99 45.01
N HIS A 395 19.44 53.90 44.25
CA HIS A 395 18.70 52.68 44.02
C HIS A 395 19.51 51.55 43.31
N GLN A 396 20.49 51.93 42.50
CA GLN A 396 21.36 50.91 41.83
C GLN A 396 22.21 50.13 42.85
N GLU A 397 22.68 50.79 43.91
CA GLU A 397 23.43 50.12 44.98
C GLU A 397 22.51 49.26 45.86
N GLY A 398 21.28 49.69 46.09
CA GLY A 398 20.27 48.87 46.77
C GLY A 398 19.91 47.57 45.92
N ASP A 399 19.72 47.76 44.64
CA ASP A 399 19.47 46.60 43.72
C ASP A 399 20.66 45.64 43.69
N LEU A 400 21.88 46.19 43.72
CA LEU A 400 23.10 45.37 43.81
C LEU A 400 23.17 44.63 45.16
N ALA A 401 22.86 45.28 46.27
CA ALA A 401 22.83 44.64 47.60
C ALA A 401 21.80 43.51 47.67
N ILE A 402 20.59 43.69 47.12
CA ILE A 402 19.56 42.67 46.99
C ILE A 402 20.09 41.48 46.16
N THR A 403 20.75 41.75 45.05
CA THR A 403 21.27 40.70 44.17
C THR A 403 22.41 39.90 44.83
N LEU A 404 23.28 40.56 45.57
CA LEU A 404 24.37 39.92 46.33
C LEU A 404 23.82 39.04 47.46
N LEU A 405 22.84 39.50 48.21
CA LEU A 405 22.17 38.69 49.25
C LEU A 405 21.49 37.47 48.63
N ALA A 406 20.76 37.64 47.54
CA ALA A 406 20.15 36.54 46.80
C ALA A 406 21.17 35.52 46.32
N GLN A 407 22.31 35.95 45.82
CA GLN A 407 23.41 35.11 45.42
C GLN A 407 24.00 34.30 46.59
N ALA A 408 24.21 34.96 47.74
CA ALA A 408 24.68 34.32 48.95
C ALA A 408 23.66 33.26 49.46
N ILE A 409 22.36 33.59 49.48
CA ILE A 409 21.28 32.64 49.79
C ILE A 409 21.34 31.43 48.87
N LYS A 410 21.37 31.65 47.54
CA LYS A 410 21.39 30.57 46.53
C LYS A 410 22.56 29.64 46.67
N GLN A 411 23.75 30.16 47.03
CA GLN A 411 24.96 29.37 47.24
C GLN A 411 24.98 28.65 48.61
N SER A 412 24.09 29.09 49.53
CA SER A 412 24.00 28.56 50.89
C SER A 412 22.93 27.48 51.06
N ILE A 413 22.16 27.13 50.05
CA ILE A 413 21.10 26.12 50.08
C ILE A 413 21.32 25.01 49.07
N ARG A 414 20.60 23.90 49.21
CA ARG A 414 20.65 22.75 48.31
C ARG A 414 19.68 22.94 47.15
N LYS A 415 19.85 22.17 46.11
CA LYS A 415 18.90 22.13 44.96
C LYS A 415 17.47 21.66 45.33
N SER A 416 17.35 20.95 46.45
CA SER A 416 16.06 20.52 47.01
C SER A 416 15.29 21.61 47.73
N ASP A 417 15.99 22.69 48.15
CA ASP A 417 15.45 23.76 48.94
C ASP A 417 14.88 24.88 48.02
N TYR A 418 14.04 25.70 48.58
CA TYR A 418 13.47 26.84 47.86
C TYR A 418 13.97 28.14 48.42
N ALA A 419 14.53 29.01 47.58
CA ALA A 419 14.82 30.41 47.91
C ALA A 419 13.87 31.29 47.11
N ILE A 420 13.11 32.11 47.79
CA ILE A 420 11.98 32.84 47.24
C ILE A 420 12.19 34.33 47.60
N ARG A 421 12.12 35.22 46.62
CA ARG A 421 11.98 36.67 46.87
C ARG A 421 10.50 37.02 46.88
N LEU A 422 9.99 37.51 47.97
CA LEU A 422 8.56 37.82 48.14
C LEU A 422 8.23 39.23 47.61
N GLY A 423 9.17 40.18 47.75
CA GLY A 423 9.08 41.55 47.29
C GLY A 423 10.12 42.42 47.96
N GLY A 424 10.54 43.52 47.33
CA GLY A 424 11.50 44.43 47.93
C GLY A 424 12.77 43.75 48.46
N ASP A 425 12.94 43.82 49.78
CA ASP A 425 14.02 43.29 50.61
C ASP A 425 13.68 41.96 51.33
N GLU A 426 12.47 41.42 51.09
CA GLU A 426 11.95 40.22 51.78
C GLU A 426 12.23 38.95 51.02
N PHE A 427 12.81 37.98 51.70
CA PHE A 427 13.08 36.65 51.18
C PHE A 427 12.47 35.54 52.09
N CYS A 428 12.12 34.46 51.54
CA CYS A 428 11.73 33.24 52.25
C CYS A 428 12.54 32.06 51.74
N ILE A 429 13.13 31.30 52.67
CA ILE A 429 13.81 30.04 52.35
C ILE A 429 13.04 28.91 52.96
N ILE A 430 12.80 27.86 52.17
CA ILE A 430 12.16 26.62 52.64
C ILE A 430 13.20 25.53 52.51
N LEU A 431 13.71 25.02 53.63
CA LEU A 431 14.60 23.87 53.68
C LEU A 431 13.79 22.62 53.80
N VAL A 432 14.05 21.68 52.92
CA VAL A 432 13.37 20.40 52.84
C VAL A 432 14.22 19.31 53.46
N ASP A 433 13.65 18.50 54.36
CA ASP A 433 14.35 17.43 55.07
C ASP A 433 15.60 17.96 55.82
N SER A 434 15.34 18.99 56.66
CA SER A 434 16.40 19.70 57.36
C SER A 434 16.05 19.89 58.83
N THR A 435 16.99 19.56 59.69
CA THR A 435 16.80 19.67 61.16
C THR A 435 16.82 21.15 61.62
N PRO A 436 16.20 21.47 62.76
CA PRO A 436 16.27 22.81 63.38
C PRO A 436 17.71 23.30 63.57
N GLN A 437 18.63 22.43 63.89
CA GLN A 437 20.06 22.76 64.09
C GLN A 437 20.69 23.23 62.78
N ILE A 438 20.43 22.54 61.66
CA ILE A 438 20.95 22.91 60.33
C ILE A 438 20.30 24.25 59.90
N ALA A 439 19.01 24.44 60.14
CA ALA A 439 18.31 25.69 59.85
C ALA A 439 18.87 26.86 60.66
N ALA A 440 19.21 26.64 61.93
CA ALA A 440 19.81 27.70 62.81
C ALA A 440 21.21 28.13 62.35
N GLN A 441 21.95 27.29 61.65
CA GLN A 441 23.26 27.62 61.09
C GLN A 441 23.22 28.33 59.73
N LEU A 442 22.04 28.35 59.07
CA LEU A 442 21.92 28.89 57.70
C LEU A 442 22.20 30.44 57.67
N PRO A 443 21.72 31.25 58.58
CA PRO A 443 22.01 32.70 58.58
C PRO A 443 23.52 32.95 58.61
N GLU A 444 24.27 32.33 59.54
CA GLU A 444 25.72 32.45 59.63
C GLU A 444 26.44 31.99 58.35
N ARG A 445 25.91 30.93 57.73
CA ARG A 445 26.45 30.44 56.44
C ARG A 445 26.23 31.44 55.33
N ILE A 446 25.06 32.11 55.32
CA ILE A 446 24.72 33.15 54.32
C ILE A 446 25.63 34.37 54.54
N GLU A 447 25.84 34.81 55.80
CA GLU A 447 26.72 35.92 56.15
C GLU A 447 28.18 35.64 55.69
N LYS A 448 28.74 34.47 56.03
CA LYS A 448 30.08 34.07 55.58
C LYS A 448 30.17 34.08 54.05
N ARG A 449 29.13 33.64 53.38
CA ARG A 449 29.11 33.60 51.90
C ARG A 449 29.02 35.01 51.33
N LEU A 450 28.22 35.89 51.96
CA LEU A 450 28.05 37.28 51.55
C LEU A 450 29.38 38.05 51.71
N GLN A 451 30.06 37.88 52.87
CA GLN A 451 31.39 38.44 53.09
C GLN A 451 32.43 37.96 52.05
N HIS A 452 32.33 36.72 51.63
CA HIS A 452 33.23 36.19 50.58
C HIS A 452 32.92 36.78 49.19
N ILE A 453 31.63 36.99 48.85
CA ILE A 453 31.18 37.55 47.56
C ILE A 453 31.43 39.05 47.49
N ALA A 454 31.20 39.76 48.56
CA ALA A 454 31.25 41.21 48.64
C ALA A 454 31.97 41.74 49.91
N PRO A 455 33.29 41.49 50.06
CA PRO A 455 34.03 41.78 51.29
C PRO A 455 34.09 43.29 51.64
N GLN A 456 33.80 44.16 50.70
CA GLN A 456 33.86 45.62 50.92
C GLN A 456 32.47 46.28 51.13
N LYS A 457 31.40 45.47 51.19
CA LYS A 457 30.03 45.95 51.33
C LYS A 457 29.45 45.47 52.65
N GLU A 458 29.00 46.39 53.45
CA GLU A 458 28.25 46.12 54.67
C GLU A 458 26.79 45.82 54.29
N ILE A 459 26.45 44.57 54.07
CA ILE A 459 25.10 44.12 53.81
C ILE A 459 24.68 43.23 54.96
N ASP A 460 23.75 43.68 55.72
CA ASP A 460 23.20 43.01 56.87
C ASP A 460 21.78 42.56 56.61
N PHE A 461 21.36 41.47 57.24
CA PHE A 461 20.00 41.00 57.25
C PHE A 461 19.60 40.42 58.59
N SER A 462 18.32 40.34 58.80
CA SER A 462 17.70 39.68 59.94
C SER A 462 16.96 38.45 59.49
N SER A 463 16.82 37.44 60.34
CA SER A 463 16.15 36.20 60.01
C SER A 463 15.29 35.64 61.13
N GLY A 464 14.22 34.95 60.76
CA GLY A 464 13.35 34.21 61.68
C GLY A 464 13.10 32.81 61.17
N ILE A 465 13.25 31.79 62.06
CA ILE A 465 13.23 30.38 61.69
C ILE A 465 12.03 29.70 62.34
N TYR A 466 11.25 28.93 61.53
CA TYR A 466 10.10 28.18 62.00
C TYR A 466 10.07 26.76 61.41
N ALA A 467 9.77 25.75 62.25
CA ALA A 467 9.56 24.40 61.79
C ALA A 467 8.04 24.24 61.47
N MET A 468 7.76 23.91 60.21
CA MET A 468 6.38 23.68 59.77
C MET A 468 5.78 22.48 60.46
N LYS A 469 4.55 22.63 60.95
CA LYS A 469 3.75 21.58 61.59
C LYS A 469 2.81 20.92 60.56
N GLU A 470 2.26 19.76 60.94
CA GLU A 470 1.43 18.96 60.03
C GLU A 470 0.22 19.69 59.43
N ASN A 471 -0.40 20.58 60.21
CA ASN A 471 -1.61 21.30 59.82
C ASN A 471 -1.36 22.72 59.33
N ASP A 472 -0.09 23.16 59.24
CA ASP A 472 0.23 24.48 58.79
C ASP A 472 0.01 24.60 57.26
N THR A 473 -0.56 25.71 56.84
CA THR A 473 -0.49 26.17 55.46
C THR A 473 0.87 26.80 55.17
N LEU A 474 1.23 27.04 53.91
CA LEU A 474 2.41 27.84 53.53
C LEU A 474 2.35 29.25 54.16
N HIS A 475 1.17 29.83 54.25
CA HIS A 475 0.94 31.12 54.84
C HIS A 475 1.19 31.11 56.36
N ASP A 476 0.69 30.09 57.06
CA ASP A 476 0.88 29.96 58.53
C ASP A 476 2.37 29.76 58.84
N ALA A 477 3.06 28.89 58.14
CA ALA A 477 4.48 28.62 58.33
C ALA A 477 5.36 29.86 58.01
N TYR A 478 5.03 30.57 56.93
CA TYR A 478 5.72 31.82 56.61
C TYR A 478 5.45 32.90 57.69
N LYS A 479 4.19 33.12 58.05
CA LYS A 479 3.81 34.09 59.08
C LYS A 479 4.51 33.85 60.42
N ALA A 480 4.56 32.57 60.85
CA ALA A 480 5.26 32.20 62.09
C ALA A 480 6.78 32.42 62.00
N SER A 481 7.38 32.27 60.82
CA SER A 481 8.79 32.60 60.60
C SER A 481 9.02 34.13 60.60
N ASP A 482 8.12 34.90 60.03
CA ASP A 482 8.16 36.36 59.97
C ASP A 482 7.97 37.01 61.38
N GLU A 483 7.06 36.49 62.19
CA GLU A 483 6.91 36.93 63.59
C GLU A 483 8.21 36.76 64.39
N ARG A 484 8.96 35.67 64.16
CA ARG A 484 10.26 35.44 64.78
C ARG A 484 11.35 36.33 64.21
N LEU A 485 11.30 36.66 62.95
CA LEU A 485 12.17 37.66 62.32
C LEU A 485 11.96 39.03 62.96
N TYR A 486 10.71 39.40 63.13
CA TYR A 486 10.37 40.70 63.79
C TYR A 486 10.94 40.84 65.21
N VAL A 487 10.80 39.77 66.04
CA VAL A 487 11.38 39.74 67.39
C VAL A 487 12.91 39.87 67.34
N ASN A 488 13.55 39.18 66.39
CA ASN A 488 15.01 39.23 66.22
C ASN A 488 15.49 40.63 65.80
N LYS A 489 14.75 41.28 64.89
CA LYS A 489 15.01 42.67 64.49
C LYS A 489 14.94 43.65 65.66
N GLN A 490 13.93 43.53 66.53
CA GLN A 490 13.82 44.36 67.70
C GLN A 490 15.00 44.17 68.68
N ASN A 491 15.39 42.93 68.91
CA ASN A 491 16.52 42.58 69.77
C ASN A 491 17.88 43.09 69.22
N LYS A 492 18.04 43.14 67.91
CA LYS A 492 19.24 43.65 67.22
C LYS A 492 19.32 45.19 67.34
N ASN A 493 18.19 45.86 67.12
CA ASN A 493 18.10 47.33 67.25
C ASN A 493 18.25 47.85 68.67
N SER A 494 17.91 47.09 69.72
CA SER A 494 18.10 47.42 71.10
C SER A 494 19.54 47.20 71.61
N ARG A 495 20.40 46.55 70.85
CA ARG A 495 21.83 46.31 71.17
C ARG A 495 22.79 47.19 70.36
N SER A 496 22.34 47.84 69.30
CA SER A 496 23.06 48.82 68.48
C SER A 496 22.76 50.27 69.00
#